data_0a1a4893f1d039ee337e52665d3e8f3d
#
_entry.id   0a1a4893f1d039ee337e52665d3e8f3d
#
_cell.length_a   1.000
_cell.length_b   1.000
_cell.length_c   1.000
_cell.angle_alpha   90.00
_cell.angle_beta   90.00
_cell.angle_gamma   90.00
#
_symmetry.space_group_name_H-M   'P 1'
#
loop_
_entity.id
_entity.type
_entity.pdbx_description
1 polymer ?
#
loop_
_entity_poly.entity_id
_entity_poly.type
_entity_poly.pdbx_seq_one_letter_code
_entity_poly.pdbx_strand_id
1 'polypeptide(L)'
;NWIVRGYGMRIVGTCHEFFSQGEMVFMPGSMPHCWIYDPESCGDTGRKESHVCQLSANMLLHACIIFPELKPVVTFLLSLRQAYLITGSSKAVVCQQLLAMEHADDAMRLCHLWSVLTYMSHHPADLLPIGKPEDTTFEMNQSIEQMRKLLDYISLHYKEEIRLNDIAQHLNLSTASFCRCVKQATGQTFIAYLNSYRLNKFCELLQSDTTQRINELAWACGFSDIPYFNRLFKKVKGMTPSAWIAESRKCVETKS
;
A
#
# COMPACT_ATOMS: atom_id res chain seq x y z
N ASN A 1 -7.98 5.61 11.18
CA ASN A 1 -8.54 5.08 12.43
C ASN A 1 -9.77 5.87 12.81
N TRP A 2 -10.91 5.21 12.98
CA TRP A 2 -12.16 5.78 13.45
C TRP A 2 -12.54 5.17 14.82
N ILE A 3 -12.67 5.99 15.84
CA ILE A 3 -13.05 5.57 17.19
C ILE A 3 -14.58 5.46 17.24
N VAL A 4 -15.09 4.23 17.23
CA VAL A 4 -16.55 3.97 17.32
C VAL A 4 -17.01 4.07 18.76
N ARG A 5 -16.21 3.53 19.71
CA ARG A 5 -16.54 3.54 21.14
C ARG A 5 -15.29 3.71 22.00
N GLY A 6 -15.41 4.60 22.99
CA GLY A 6 -14.38 4.88 23.97
C GLY A 6 -13.77 6.27 23.83
N TYR A 7 -13.07 6.68 24.87
CA TYR A 7 -12.29 7.92 24.93
C TYR A 7 -10.99 7.66 25.70
N GLY A 8 -10.06 8.59 25.65
CA GLY A 8 -8.79 8.46 26.34
C GLY A 8 -7.75 9.44 25.83
N MET A 9 -6.49 9.06 25.90
CA MET A 9 -5.37 9.85 25.42
C MET A 9 -4.78 9.20 24.16
N ARG A 10 -4.57 9.98 23.11
CA ARG A 10 -3.79 9.58 21.94
C ARG A 10 -2.39 10.20 22.01
N ILE A 11 -1.42 9.43 21.61
CA ILE A 11 -0.05 9.88 21.39
C ILE A 11 0.21 9.73 19.90
N VAL A 12 0.56 10.81 19.22
CA VAL A 12 0.88 10.82 17.79
C VAL A 12 2.15 11.64 17.60
N GLY A 13 3.25 10.99 17.24
CA GLY A 13 4.58 11.60 17.31
C GLY A 13 4.88 12.09 18.72
N THR A 14 5.11 13.39 18.86
CA THR A 14 5.33 14.07 20.16
C THR A 14 4.06 14.70 20.74
N CYS A 15 2.93 14.60 20.04
CA CYS A 15 1.67 15.21 20.45
C CYS A 15 0.88 14.25 21.35
N HIS A 16 0.43 14.78 22.50
CA HIS A 16 -0.38 14.08 23.49
C HIS A 16 -1.69 14.83 23.64
N GLU A 17 -2.79 14.25 23.18
CA GLU A 17 -4.11 14.87 23.19
C GLU A 17 -5.18 13.87 23.61
N PHE A 18 -6.24 14.38 24.23
CA PHE A 18 -7.42 13.56 24.47
C PHE A 18 -8.15 13.28 23.16
N PHE A 19 -8.68 12.07 23.05
CA PHE A 19 -9.58 11.68 21.98
C PHE A 19 -10.95 11.28 22.54
N SER A 20 -11.97 11.39 21.70
CA SER A 20 -13.33 11.02 22.07
C SER A 20 -13.96 10.11 21.01
N GLN A 21 -15.08 9.50 21.44
CA GLN A 21 -15.91 8.70 20.55
C GLN A 21 -16.34 9.50 19.33
N GLY A 22 -16.33 8.83 18.18
CA GLY A 22 -16.67 9.42 16.89
C GLY A 22 -15.50 10.14 16.21
N GLU A 23 -14.36 10.33 16.87
CA GLU A 23 -13.19 10.92 16.20
C GLU A 23 -12.63 10.01 15.14
N MET A 24 -12.13 10.62 14.08
CA MET A 24 -11.57 9.95 12.94
C MET A 24 -10.23 10.59 12.57
N VAL A 25 -9.18 9.79 12.53
CA VAL A 25 -7.80 10.27 12.31
C VAL A 25 -7.19 9.59 11.09
N PHE A 26 -6.71 10.40 10.17
CA PHE A 26 -5.79 9.97 9.11
C PHE A 26 -4.36 10.14 9.59
N MET A 27 -3.52 9.10 9.38
CA MET A 27 -2.10 9.14 9.74
C MET A 27 -1.25 8.71 8.56
N PRO A 28 -0.21 9.48 8.24
CA PRO A 28 0.82 9.04 7.31
C PRO A 28 1.52 7.78 7.82
N GLY A 29 2.04 6.97 6.91
CA GLY A 29 2.83 5.79 7.28
C GLY A 29 4.06 6.14 8.11
N SER A 30 4.47 5.21 8.97
CA SER A 30 5.67 5.31 9.82
C SER A 30 5.59 6.31 10.98
N MET A 31 4.44 6.94 11.22
CA MET A 31 4.29 7.83 12.37
C MET A 31 4.05 7.01 13.65
N PRO A 32 4.89 7.15 14.70
CA PRO A 32 4.66 6.50 15.98
C PRO A 32 3.35 6.98 16.58
N HIS A 33 2.50 6.04 16.97
CA HIS A 33 1.19 6.38 17.53
C HIS A 33 0.70 5.34 18.53
N CYS A 34 -0.10 5.79 19.48
CA CYS A 34 -0.74 4.93 20.47
C CYS A 34 -2.07 5.55 20.93
N TRP A 35 -3.08 4.72 21.18
CA TRP A 35 -4.33 5.08 21.85
C TRP A 35 -4.39 4.41 23.21
N ILE A 36 -4.39 5.21 24.27
CA ILE A 36 -4.56 4.79 25.65
C ILE A 36 -5.99 5.10 26.05
N TYR A 37 -6.82 4.07 26.05
CA TYR A 37 -8.23 4.22 26.45
C TYR A 37 -8.34 4.34 27.96
N ASP A 38 -9.21 5.25 28.38
CA ASP A 38 -9.60 5.36 29.78
C ASP A 38 -10.38 4.09 30.21
N PRO A 39 -10.05 3.45 31.32
CA PRO A 39 -10.76 2.27 31.82
C PRO A 39 -12.28 2.51 31.98
N GLU A 40 -12.68 3.69 32.42
CA GLU A 40 -14.08 4.07 32.61
C GLU A 40 -14.82 4.29 31.28
N SER A 41 -14.08 4.57 30.19
CA SER A 41 -14.64 4.83 28.88
C SER A 41 -15.32 3.63 28.24
N CYS A 42 -15.06 2.44 28.78
CA CYS A 42 -15.53 1.17 28.20
C CYS A 42 -16.88 0.72 28.75
N GLY A 43 -17.46 1.44 29.72
CA GLY A 43 -18.73 1.11 30.39
C GLY A 43 -18.72 -0.31 30.97
N ASP A 44 -19.89 -0.81 31.36
CA ASP A 44 -20.05 -2.15 31.98
C ASP A 44 -19.63 -3.31 31.05
N THR A 45 -19.53 -3.10 29.75
CA THR A 45 -19.14 -4.11 28.77
C THR A 45 -17.63 -4.24 28.55
N GLY A 46 -16.82 -3.27 29.00
CA GLY A 46 -15.37 -3.23 28.79
C GLY A 46 -14.93 -3.17 27.33
N ARG A 47 -15.83 -2.93 26.39
CA ARG A 47 -15.55 -2.97 24.94
C ARG A 47 -15.08 -1.64 24.41
N LYS A 48 -13.90 -1.68 23.82
CA LYS A 48 -13.35 -0.64 22.93
C LYS A 48 -13.66 -1.04 21.49
N GLU A 49 -13.99 -0.07 20.66
CA GLU A 49 -14.29 -0.35 19.27
C GLU A 49 -13.70 0.73 18.35
N SER A 50 -12.95 0.30 17.36
CA SER A 50 -12.42 1.19 16.34
C SER A 50 -12.33 0.48 15.00
N HIS A 51 -12.61 1.20 13.92
CA HIS A 51 -12.35 0.75 12.56
C HIS A 51 -11.01 1.31 12.08
N VAL A 52 -10.15 0.42 11.60
CA VAL A 52 -8.82 0.79 11.08
C VAL A 52 -8.70 0.34 9.64
N CYS A 53 -8.45 1.29 8.75
CA CYS A 53 -8.07 1.01 7.37
C CYS A 53 -6.59 1.31 7.20
N GLN A 54 -5.80 0.29 6.88
CA GLN A 54 -4.36 0.42 6.68
C GLN A 54 -4.01 0.31 5.20
N LEU A 55 -3.22 1.28 4.73
CA LEU A 55 -2.77 1.38 3.36
C LEU A 55 -1.25 1.44 3.32
N SER A 56 -0.63 0.71 2.42
CA SER A 56 0.79 0.88 2.18
C SER A 56 1.04 1.99 1.14
N ALA A 57 2.07 2.80 1.35
CA ALA A 57 2.51 3.79 0.36
C ALA A 57 2.83 3.11 -1.00
N ASN A 58 3.37 1.89 -0.97
CA ASN A 58 3.64 1.11 -2.17
C ASN A 58 2.37 0.78 -2.96
N MET A 59 1.28 0.40 -2.29
CA MET A 59 0.00 0.16 -2.96
C MET A 59 -0.47 1.42 -3.69
N LEU A 60 -0.40 2.57 -3.04
CA LEU A 60 -0.79 3.86 -3.63
C LEU A 60 0.09 4.20 -4.85
N LEU A 61 1.40 4.02 -4.75
CA LEU A 61 2.33 4.28 -5.86
C LEU A 61 2.09 3.33 -7.03
N HIS A 62 1.91 2.03 -6.78
CA HIS A 62 1.60 1.07 -7.84
C HIS A 62 0.26 1.35 -8.52
N ALA A 63 -0.75 1.78 -7.76
CA ALA A 63 -2.03 2.18 -8.35
C ALA A 63 -1.87 3.33 -9.35
N CYS A 64 -0.98 4.30 -9.09
CA CYS A 64 -0.69 5.39 -10.03
C CYS A 64 -0.01 4.93 -11.33
N ILE A 65 0.75 3.84 -11.28
CA ILE A 65 1.39 3.28 -12.49
C ILE A 65 0.34 2.64 -13.39
N ILE A 66 -0.62 1.93 -12.79
CA ILE A 66 -1.68 1.23 -13.52
C ILE A 66 -2.79 2.21 -13.96
N PHE A 67 -3.13 3.15 -13.08
CA PHE A 67 -4.19 4.15 -13.26
C PHE A 67 -3.62 5.56 -13.04
N PRO A 68 -3.08 6.20 -14.12
CA PRO A 68 -2.49 7.55 -14.01
C PRO A 68 -3.45 8.61 -13.47
N GLU A 69 -4.76 8.40 -13.61
CA GLU A 69 -5.82 9.27 -13.11
C GLU A 69 -5.82 9.40 -11.58
N LEU A 70 -5.27 8.41 -10.87
CA LEU A 70 -5.13 8.43 -9.42
C LEU A 70 -3.96 9.28 -8.93
N LYS A 71 -3.07 9.72 -9.84
CA LYS A 71 -1.87 10.48 -9.49
C LYS A 71 -2.14 11.74 -8.65
N PRO A 72 -3.15 12.59 -8.92
CA PRO A 72 -3.45 13.74 -8.09
C PRO A 72 -3.81 13.36 -6.65
N VAL A 73 -4.68 12.34 -6.49
CA VAL A 73 -5.12 11.83 -5.19
C VAL A 73 -3.93 11.30 -4.39
N VAL A 74 -3.13 10.45 -4.98
CA VAL A 74 -1.97 9.84 -4.31
C VAL A 74 -0.91 10.88 -3.98
N THR A 75 -0.65 11.83 -4.89
CA THR A 75 0.29 12.94 -4.61
C THR A 75 -0.17 13.74 -3.41
N PHE A 76 -1.46 14.07 -3.32
CA PHE A 76 -2.04 14.73 -2.16
C PHE A 76 -1.83 13.93 -0.87
N LEU A 77 -2.22 12.65 -0.85
CA LEU A 77 -2.08 11.80 0.34
C LEU A 77 -0.62 11.66 0.80
N LEU A 78 0.29 11.50 -0.14
CA LEU A 78 1.73 11.42 0.14
C LEU A 78 2.36 12.78 0.50
N SER A 79 1.65 13.89 0.28
CA SER A 79 2.08 15.21 0.76
C SER A 79 1.73 15.48 2.22
N LEU A 80 0.82 14.72 2.80
CA LEU A 80 0.42 14.85 4.21
C LEU A 80 1.55 14.39 5.12
N ARG A 81 2.04 15.27 6.00
CA ARG A 81 3.27 15.08 6.79
C ARG A 81 3.05 14.81 8.26
N GLN A 82 1.82 14.99 8.71
CA GLN A 82 1.44 14.82 10.10
C GLN A 82 0.10 14.10 10.17
N ALA A 83 -0.35 13.74 11.35
CA ALA A 83 -1.69 13.21 11.50
C ALA A 83 -2.73 14.32 11.36
N TYR A 84 -3.92 13.95 10.90
CA TYR A 84 -5.03 14.86 10.67
C TYR A 84 -6.31 14.29 11.26
N LEU A 85 -7.01 15.12 12.01
CA LEU A 85 -8.39 14.86 12.38
C LEU A 85 -9.28 15.09 11.15
N ILE A 86 -10.08 14.09 10.79
CA ILE A 86 -11.04 14.21 9.69
C ILE A 86 -12.32 14.83 10.25
N THR A 87 -12.72 15.95 9.71
CA THR A 87 -13.86 16.76 10.18
C THR A 87 -14.84 17.05 9.04
N GLY A 88 -15.81 17.91 9.28
CA GLY A 88 -16.72 18.43 8.25
C GLY A 88 -17.47 17.35 7.48
N SER A 89 -17.70 17.61 6.21
CA SER A 89 -18.37 16.69 5.29
C SER A 89 -17.57 15.42 5.03
N SER A 90 -16.25 15.51 5.03
CA SER A 90 -15.35 14.35 4.86
C SER A 90 -15.56 13.31 5.95
N LYS A 91 -15.80 13.70 7.19
CA LYS A 91 -16.07 12.76 8.28
C LYS A 91 -17.31 11.90 8.01
N ALA A 92 -18.41 12.51 7.55
CA ALA A 92 -19.64 11.80 7.24
C ALA A 92 -19.47 10.82 6.08
N VAL A 93 -18.81 11.25 5.00
CA VAL A 93 -18.56 10.41 3.83
C VAL A 93 -17.62 9.25 4.18
N VAL A 94 -16.52 9.51 4.89
CA VAL A 94 -15.58 8.45 5.29
C VAL A 94 -16.26 7.44 6.20
N CYS A 95 -17.05 7.89 7.17
CA CYS A 95 -17.84 7.01 8.05
C CYS A 95 -18.76 6.09 7.23
N GLN A 96 -19.54 6.64 6.31
CA GLN A 96 -20.45 5.89 5.45
C GLN A 96 -19.72 4.84 4.61
N GLN A 97 -18.57 5.20 4.01
CA GLN A 97 -17.79 4.31 3.18
C GLN A 97 -17.14 3.18 4.01
N LEU A 98 -16.61 3.48 5.19
CA LEU A 98 -16.03 2.47 6.09
C LEU A 98 -17.09 1.44 6.53
N LEU A 99 -18.29 1.88 6.87
CA LEU A 99 -19.41 0.98 7.19
C LEU A 99 -19.82 0.12 5.99
N ALA A 100 -19.85 0.71 4.79
CA ALA A 100 -20.17 -0.03 3.57
C ALA A 100 -19.13 -1.12 3.26
N MET A 101 -17.83 -0.89 3.57
CA MET A 101 -16.78 -1.89 3.40
C MET A 101 -16.97 -3.15 4.25
N GLU A 102 -17.67 -3.06 5.39
CA GLU A 102 -17.84 -4.16 6.32
C GLU A 102 -18.57 -5.34 5.67
N HIS A 103 -19.57 -5.04 4.85
CA HIS A 103 -20.41 -6.05 4.19
C HIS A 103 -20.14 -6.19 2.68
N ALA A 104 -19.18 -5.45 2.15
CA ALA A 104 -18.84 -5.48 0.74
C ALA A 104 -17.92 -6.65 0.38
N ASP A 105 -17.99 -7.12 -0.86
CA ASP A 105 -16.99 -8.01 -1.45
C ASP A 105 -15.65 -7.26 -1.66
N ASP A 106 -14.60 -7.98 -2.00
CA ASP A 106 -13.25 -7.42 -2.13
C ASP A 106 -13.14 -6.34 -3.21
N ALA A 107 -13.88 -6.48 -4.31
CA ALA A 107 -13.90 -5.48 -5.38
C ALA A 107 -14.61 -4.21 -4.94
N MET A 108 -15.76 -4.33 -4.29
CA MET A 108 -16.49 -3.19 -3.75
C MET A 108 -15.74 -2.51 -2.60
N ARG A 109 -15.02 -3.25 -1.75
CA ARG A 109 -14.13 -2.65 -0.73
C ARG A 109 -13.09 -1.75 -1.36
N LEU A 110 -12.49 -2.17 -2.49
CA LEU A 110 -11.54 -1.35 -3.22
C LEU A 110 -12.19 -0.07 -3.76
N CYS A 111 -13.41 -0.17 -4.30
CA CYS A 111 -14.15 1.00 -4.78
C CYS A 111 -14.45 1.99 -3.64
N HIS A 112 -14.93 1.50 -2.50
CA HIS A 112 -15.20 2.33 -1.31
C HIS A 112 -13.92 2.99 -0.81
N LEU A 113 -12.80 2.26 -0.79
CA LEU A 113 -11.50 2.79 -0.40
C LEU A 113 -11.10 3.98 -1.28
N TRP A 114 -11.10 3.80 -2.60
CA TRP A 114 -10.75 4.89 -3.52
C TRP A 114 -11.71 6.07 -3.44
N SER A 115 -13.00 5.82 -3.19
CA SER A 115 -13.98 6.89 -2.92
C SER A 115 -13.58 7.74 -1.71
N VAL A 116 -13.21 7.11 -0.59
CA VAL A 116 -12.70 7.80 0.61
C VAL A 116 -11.47 8.66 0.27
N LEU A 117 -10.45 8.06 -0.35
CA LEU A 117 -9.18 8.74 -0.64
C LEU A 117 -9.37 9.92 -1.59
N THR A 118 -10.20 9.72 -2.62
CA THR A 118 -10.55 10.77 -3.59
C THR A 118 -11.32 11.91 -2.92
N TYR A 119 -12.32 11.57 -2.10
CA TYR A 119 -13.10 12.59 -1.40
C TYR A 119 -12.22 13.45 -0.49
N MET A 120 -11.37 12.82 0.32
CA MET A 120 -10.42 13.54 1.19
C MET A 120 -9.48 14.46 0.40
N SER A 121 -9.02 14.02 -0.76
CA SER A 121 -8.11 14.84 -1.59
C SER A 121 -8.78 16.09 -2.16
N HIS A 122 -10.08 16.07 -2.36
CA HIS A 122 -10.87 17.20 -2.84
C HIS A 122 -11.36 18.12 -1.71
N HIS A 123 -11.27 17.70 -0.45
CA HIS A 123 -11.72 18.47 0.71
C HIS A 123 -10.60 18.64 1.76
N PRO A 124 -9.43 19.21 1.38
CA PRO A 124 -8.30 19.36 2.29
C PRO A 124 -8.60 20.22 3.52
N ALA A 125 -9.57 21.12 3.42
CA ALA A 125 -10.00 21.96 4.54
C ALA A 125 -10.66 21.18 5.70
N ASP A 126 -11.15 19.97 5.43
CA ASP A 126 -11.73 19.07 6.43
C ASP A 126 -10.66 18.28 7.20
N LEU A 127 -9.38 18.41 6.84
CA LEU A 127 -8.25 17.76 7.49
C LEU A 127 -7.56 18.73 8.43
N LEU A 128 -7.89 18.63 9.73
CA LEU A 128 -7.27 19.47 10.75
C LEU A 128 -5.99 18.81 11.28
N PRO A 129 -4.84 19.50 11.22
CA PRO A 129 -3.57 18.92 11.66
C PRO A 129 -3.56 18.62 13.15
N ILE A 130 -2.99 17.48 13.55
CA ILE A 130 -2.75 17.06 14.93
C ILE A 130 -1.25 17.22 15.20
N GLY A 131 -0.93 18.03 16.20
CA GLY A 131 0.45 18.30 16.57
C GLY A 131 1.19 19.23 15.58
N LYS A 132 2.50 19.20 15.66
CA LYS A 132 3.39 19.92 14.73
C LYS A 132 3.94 18.95 13.69
N PRO A 133 4.21 19.42 12.46
CA PRO A 133 4.94 18.60 11.50
C PRO A 133 6.27 18.18 12.12
N GLU A 134 6.53 16.88 12.18
CA GLU A 134 7.88 16.44 12.53
C GLU A 134 8.81 16.77 11.36
N ASP A 135 10.06 17.16 11.66
CA ASP A 135 11.08 17.51 10.65
C ASP A 135 11.57 16.29 9.81
N THR A 136 10.83 15.19 9.88
CA THR A 136 11.03 14.00 9.03
C THR A 136 10.74 14.25 7.54
N THR A 137 10.34 15.47 7.18
CA THR A 137 9.85 15.85 5.84
C THR A 137 10.87 15.66 4.73
N PHE A 138 12.15 15.95 4.98
CA PHE A 138 13.19 15.86 3.96
C PHE A 138 13.53 14.40 3.63
N GLU A 139 13.73 13.56 4.65
CA GLU A 139 14.07 12.14 4.45
C GLU A 139 12.93 11.34 3.82
N MET A 140 11.68 11.64 4.18
CA MET A 140 10.52 10.94 3.62
C MET A 140 10.24 11.32 2.17
N ASN A 141 10.40 12.60 1.79
CA ASN A 141 10.32 13.03 0.39
C ASN A 141 11.39 12.37 -0.47
N GLN A 142 12.60 12.30 0.04
CA GLN A 142 13.71 11.66 -0.63
C GLN A 142 13.43 10.15 -0.80
N SER A 143 12.92 9.49 0.21
CA SER A 143 12.55 8.06 0.15
C SER A 143 11.44 7.79 -0.87
N ILE A 144 10.41 8.63 -0.93
CA ILE A 144 9.32 8.49 -1.92
C ILE A 144 9.85 8.70 -3.34
N GLU A 145 10.64 9.72 -3.55
CA GLU A 145 11.22 10.01 -4.86
C GLU A 145 12.21 8.90 -5.29
N GLN A 146 12.96 8.34 -4.35
CA GLN A 146 13.83 7.19 -4.61
C GLN A 146 13.03 5.94 -4.96
N MET A 147 11.90 5.67 -4.27
CA MET A 147 11.04 4.55 -4.61
C MET A 147 10.33 4.72 -5.95
N ARG A 148 9.93 5.95 -6.30
CA ARG A 148 9.38 6.24 -7.63
C ARG A 148 10.41 5.93 -8.72
N LYS A 149 11.63 6.47 -8.60
CA LYS A 149 12.72 6.20 -9.54
C LYS A 149 13.08 4.71 -9.62
N LEU A 150 13.05 4.01 -8.48
CA LEU A 150 13.25 2.57 -8.42
C LEU A 150 12.20 1.82 -9.25
N LEU A 151 10.92 2.17 -9.08
CA LEU A 151 9.83 1.54 -9.81
C LEU A 151 9.90 1.84 -11.31
N ASP A 152 10.19 3.09 -11.68
CA ASP A 152 10.40 3.49 -13.07
C ASP A 152 11.53 2.66 -13.69
N TYR A 153 12.66 2.53 -13.00
CA TYR A 153 13.80 1.74 -13.46
C TYR A 153 13.46 0.25 -13.62
N ILE A 154 12.80 -0.34 -12.61
CA ILE A 154 12.37 -1.75 -12.67
C ILE A 154 11.40 -1.96 -13.83
N SER A 155 10.45 -1.07 -14.05
CA SER A 155 9.45 -1.20 -15.12
C SER A 155 10.06 -1.23 -16.51
N LEU A 156 11.17 -0.52 -16.70
CA LEU A 156 11.90 -0.48 -17.96
C LEU A 156 12.86 -1.68 -18.13
N HIS A 157 13.46 -2.16 -17.03
CA HIS A 157 14.58 -3.10 -17.08
C HIS A 157 14.28 -4.47 -16.46
N TYR A 158 13.05 -4.77 -15.98
CA TYR A 158 12.78 -6.02 -15.25
C TYR A 158 13.07 -7.30 -16.04
N LYS A 159 13.09 -7.23 -17.38
CA LYS A 159 13.41 -8.36 -18.27
C LYS A 159 14.90 -8.70 -18.29
N GLU A 160 15.74 -7.75 -17.89
CA GLU A 160 17.19 -7.84 -17.97
C GLU A 160 17.81 -8.23 -16.62
N GLU A 161 19.09 -8.54 -16.61
CA GLU A 161 19.85 -8.67 -15.37
C GLU A 161 20.11 -7.30 -14.78
N ILE A 162 19.50 -7.00 -13.62
CA ILE A 162 19.71 -5.74 -12.91
C ILE A 162 20.78 -5.95 -11.83
N ARG A 163 21.91 -5.26 -11.97
CA ARG A 163 22.96 -5.26 -10.96
C ARG A 163 22.69 -4.20 -9.89
N LEU A 164 22.94 -4.54 -8.62
CA LEU A 164 22.73 -3.65 -7.49
C LEU A 164 23.48 -2.32 -7.62
N ASN A 165 24.69 -2.36 -8.18
CA ASN A 165 25.48 -1.14 -8.36
C ASN A 165 24.85 -0.18 -9.38
N ASP A 166 24.32 -0.69 -10.48
CA ASP A 166 23.78 0.11 -11.57
C ASP A 166 22.54 0.87 -11.11
N ILE A 167 21.63 0.17 -10.42
CA ILE A 167 20.42 0.81 -9.89
C ILE A 167 20.71 1.75 -8.71
N ALA A 168 21.67 1.42 -7.84
CA ALA A 168 22.09 2.31 -6.77
C ALA A 168 22.69 3.61 -7.34
N GLN A 169 23.52 3.53 -8.37
CA GLN A 169 24.08 4.67 -9.07
C GLN A 169 22.98 5.50 -9.76
N HIS A 170 22.00 4.86 -10.42
CA HIS A 170 20.86 5.54 -11.02
C HIS A 170 20.08 6.38 -9.99
N LEU A 171 20.01 5.90 -8.75
CA LEU A 171 19.33 6.59 -7.64
C LEU A 171 20.24 7.56 -6.88
N ASN A 172 21.49 7.75 -7.30
CA ASN A 172 22.51 8.54 -6.61
C ASN A 172 22.74 8.07 -5.15
N LEU A 173 22.75 6.74 -4.94
CA LEU A 173 22.96 6.11 -3.64
C LEU A 173 24.16 5.16 -3.67
N SER A 174 24.78 4.96 -2.50
CA SER A 174 25.63 3.80 -2.32
C SER A 174 24.79 2.52 -2.31
N THR A 175 25.35 1.36 -2.71
CA THR A 175 24.66 0.07 -2.69
C THR A 175 24.11 -0.26 -1.30
N ALA A 176 24.84 0.05 -0.24
CA ALA A 176 24.40 -0.17 1.14
C ALA A 176 23.18 0.71 1.50
N SER A 177 23.20 1.99 1.13
CA SER A 177 22.08 2.92 1.35
C SER A 177 20.86 2.51 0.53
N PHE A 178 21.06 2.10 -0.72
CA PHE A 178 20.01 1.57 -1.59
C PHE A 178 19.32 0.34 -0.98
N CYS A 179 20.10 -0.68 -0.57
CA CYS A 179 19.55 -1.89 0.05
C CYS A 179 18.75 -1.58 1.32
N ARG A 180 19.23 -0.64 2.14
CA ARG A 180 18.54 -0.19 3.36
C ARG A 180 17.23 0.52 3.02
N CYS A 181 17.26 1.46 2.07
CA CYS A 181 16.10 2.19 1.60
C CYS A 181 15.01 1.24 1.09
N VAL A 182 15.36 0.30 0.20
CA VAL A 182 14.41 -0.69 -0.34
C VAL A 182 13.82 -1.54 0.79
N LYS A 183 14.65 -2.03 1.72
CA LYS A 183 14.17 -2.87 2.82
C LYS A 183 13.26 -2.11 3.79
N GLN A 184 13.54 -0.85 4.07
CA GLN A 184 12.68 0.00 4.90
C GLN A 184 11.35 0.28 4.21
N ALA A 185 11.37 0.59 2.91
CA ALA A 185 10.16 0.94 2.16
C ALA A 185 9.28 -0.28 1.84
N THR A 186 9.86 -1.46 1.58
CA THR A 186 9.13 -2.64 1.07
C THR A 186 9.05 -3.80 2.05
N GLY A 187 9.83 -3.77 3.14
CA GLY A 187 10.02 -4.91 4.04
C GLY A 187 10.86 -6.04 3.46
N GLN A 188 11.30 -5.95 2.21
CA GLN A 188 11.97 -7.00 1.45
C GLN A 188 13.36 -6.57 0.97
N THR A 189 14.19 -7.55 0.58
CA THR A 189 15.42 -7.24 -0.17
C THR A 189 15.06 -6.82 -1.60
N PHE A 190 15.94 -6.06 -2.26
CA PHE A 190 15.74 -5.65 -3.65
C PHE A 190 15.47 -6.85 -4.59
N ILE A 191 16.24 -7.94 -4.46
CA ILE A 191 16.06 -9.14 -5.29
C ILE A 191 14.68 -9.78 -5.05
N ALA A 192 14.22 -9.85 -3.80
CA ALA A 192 12.89 -10.37 -3.50
C ALA A 192 11.79 -9.47 -4.10
N TYR A 193 11.95 -8.15 -4.00
CA TYR A 193 11.04 -7.18 -4.57
C TYR A 193 10.97 -7.23 -6.10
N LEU A 194 12.13 -7.27 -6.78
CA LEU A 194 12.23 -7.44 -8.23
C LEU A 194 11.56 -8.74 -8.69
N ASN A 195 11.80 -9.83 -7.98
CA ASN A 195 11.19 -11.12 -8.30
C ASN A 195 9.67 -11.11 -8.09
N SER A 196 9.17 -10.41 -7.08
CA SER A 196 7.73 -10.22 -6.89
C SER A 196 7.11 -9.42 -8.04
N TYR A 197 7.80 -8.37 -8.51
CA TYR A 197 7.39 -7.59 -9.68
C TYR A 197 7.33 -8.46 -10.95
N ARG A 198 8.39 -9.25 -11.21
CA ARG A 198 8.46 -10.19 -12.34
C ARG A 198 7.35 -11.24 -12.31
N LEU A 199 7.04 -11.79 -11.13
CA LEU A 199 5.94 -12.75 -10.95
C LEU A 199 4.58 -12.12 -11.26
N ASN A 200 4.35 -10.87 -10.84
CA ASN A 200 3.11 -10.19 -11.14
C ASN A 200 2.99 -9.94 -12.66
N LYS A 201 4.08 -9.51 -13.32
CA LYS A 201 4.09 -9.37 -14.79
C LYS A 201 3.86 -10.69 -15.51
N PHE A 202 4.42 -11.79 -15.02
CA PHE A 202 4.14 -13.13 -15.53
C PHE A 202 2.64 -13.44 -15.45
N CYS A 203 1.99 -13.17 -14.30
CA CYS A 203 0.57 -13.42 -14.14
C CYS A 203 -0.30 -12.53 -15.05
N GLU A 204 0.06 -11.26 -15.23
CA GLU A 204 -0.63 -10.32 -16.15
C GLU A 204 -0.56 -10.80 -17.60
N LEU A 205 0.65 -11.13 -18.08
CA LEU A 205 0.86 -11.59 -19.46
C LEU A 205 0.15 -12.92 -19.72
N LEU A 206 0.11 -13.81 -18.74
CA LEU A 206 -0.58 -15.07 -18.86
C LEU A 206 -2.10 -14.91 -18.96
N GLN A 207 -2.68 -13.90 -18.32
CA GLN A 207 -4.10 -13.59 -18.43
C GLN A 207 -4.46 -13.02 -19.81
N SER A 208 -3.54 -12.28 -20.44
CA SER A 208 -3.73 -11.68 -21.76
C SER A 208 -3.54 -12.69 -22.91
N ASP A 209 -2.69 -13.69 -22.73
CA ASP A 209 -2.42 -14.74 -23.75
C ASP A 209 -2.15 -16.08 -23.07
N THR A 210 -3.17 -16.94 -23.07
CA THR A 210 -3.13 -18.27 -22.48
C THR A 210 -2.44 -19.33 -23.35
N THR A 211 -1.98 -18.99 -24.55
CA THR A 211 -1.38 -19.94 -25.51
C THR A 211 0.12 -20.08 -25.32
N GLN A 212 0.77 -19.12 -24.65
CA GLN A 212 2.21 -19.11 -24.45
C GLN A 212 2.67 -20.21 -23.49
N ARG A 213 3.87 -20.74 -23.76
CA ARG A 213 4.51 -21.72 -22.88
C ARG A 213 5.01 -21.04 -21.61
N ILE A 214 4.76 -21.66 -20.45
CA ILE A 214 5.15 -21.17 -19.13
C ILE A 214 6.61 -20.72 -19.08
N ASN A 215 7.51 -21.56 -19.63
CA ASN A 215 8.96 -21.29 -19.58
C ASN A 215 9.34 -20.08 -20.45
N GLU A 216 8.74 -19.95 -21.64
CA GLU A 216 8.98 -18.82 -22.54
C GLU A 216 8.52 -17.51 -21.91
N LEU A 217 7.34 -17.55 -21.26
CA LEU A 217 6.80 -16.39 -20.56
C LEU A 217 7.64 -16.03 -19.33
N ALA A 218 8.13 -17.02 -18.57
CA ALA A 218 9.01 -16.77 -17.44
C ALA A 218 10.33 -16.10 -17.90
N TRP A 219 10.92 -16.56 -19.01
CA TRP A 219 12.10 -15.91 -19.61
C TRP A 219 11.77 -14.47 -20.06
N ALA A 220 10.64 -14.26 -20.72
CA ALA A 220 10.19 -12.92 -21.13
C ALA A 220 9.98 -11.97 -19.92
N CYS A 221 9.75 -12.52 -18.74
CA CYS A 221 9.66 -11.76 -17.48
C CYS A 221 11.02 -11.62 -16.74
N GLY A 222 12.13 -12.07 -17.33
CA GLY A 222 13.48 -11.91 -16.77
C GLY A 222 13.92 -13.01 -15.80
N PHE A 223 13.25 -14.17 -15.77
CA PHE A 223 13.71 -15.33 -15.02
C PHE A 223 14.63 -16.19 -15.91
N SER A 224 15.92 -16.22 -15.59
CA SER A 224 16.89 -17.07 -16.30
C SER A 224 16.93 -18.52 -15.80
N ASP A 225 16.54 -18.76 -14.55
CA ASP A 225 16.51 -20.09 -13.90
C ASP A 225 15.03 -20.54 -13.70
N ILE A 226 14.57 -21.43 -14.57
CA ILE A 226 13.18 -21.96 -14.51
C ILE A 226 12.92 -22.81 -13.26
N PRO A 227 13.82 -23.69 -12.80
CA PRO A 227 13.67 -24.34 -11.49
C PRO A 227 13.49 -23.37 -10.33
N TYR A 228 14.26 -22.28 -10.29
CA TYR A 228 14.10 -21.23 -9.29
C TYR A 228 12.75 -20.53 -9.41
N PHE A 229 12.35 -20.13 -10.63
CA PHE A 229 11.04 -19.54 -10.90
C PHE A 229 9.90 -20.41 -10.37
N ASN A 230 9.90 -21.71 -10.66
CA ASN A 230 8.85 -22.63 -10.23
C ASN A 230 8.76 -22.73 -8.70
N ARG A 231 9.91 -22.82 -8.01
CA ARG A 231 9.95 -22.82 -6.53
C ARG A 231 9.42 -21.52 -5.95
N LEU A 232 9.84 -20.39 -6.51
CA LEU A 232 9.43 -19.07 -6.08
C LEU A 232 7.94 -18.85 -6.31
N PHE A 233 7.43 -19.19 -7.49
CA PHE A 233 6.01 -19.09 -7.83
C PHE A 233 5.15 -19.89 -6.85
N LYS A 234 5.53 -21.16 -6.60
CA LYS A 234 4.82 -22.00 -5.64
C LYS A 234 4.86 -21.41 -4.22
N LYS A 235 5.99 -20.84 -3.82
CA LYS A 235 6.12 -20.19 -2.50
C LYS A 235 5.19 -18.96 -2.38
N VAL A 236 5.07 -18.15 -3.43
CA VAL A 236 4.31 -16.88 -3.41
C VAL A 236 2.83 -17.09 -3.67
N LYS A 237 2.46 -17.98 -4.61
CA LYS A 237 1.07 -18.22 -5.03
C LYS A 237 0.43 -19.45 -4.40
N GLY A 238 1.18 -20.22 -3.59
CA GLY A 238 0.70 -21.44 -2.92
C GLY A 238 0.61 -22.66 -3.82
N MET A 239 0.71 -22.52 -5.14
CA MET A 239 0.57 -23.58 -6.15
C MET A 239 1.56 -23.44 -7.29
N THR A 240 1.71 -24.49 -8.11
CA THR A 240 2.59 -24.44 -9.28
C THR A 240 2.01 -23.54 -10.37
N PRO A 241 2.86 -22.97 -11.29
CA PRO A 241 2.36 -22.19 -12.41
C PRO A 241 1.31 -22.93 -13.25
N SER A 242 1.52 -24.22 -13.52
CA SER A 242 0.56 -25.04 -14.29
C SER A 242 -0.78 -25.22 -13.59
N ALA A 243 -0.77 -25.42 -12.28
CA ALA A 243 -2.01 -25.55 -11.49
C ALA A 243 -2.75 -24.21 -11.46
N TRP A 244 -2.03 -23.11 -11.30
CA TRP A 244 -2.61 -21.76 -11.28
C TRP A 244 -3.30 -21.42 -12.62
N ILE A 245 -2.69 -21.78 -13.75
CA ILE A 245 -3.29 -21.62 -15.08
C ILE A 245 -4.58 -22.45 -15.22
N ALA A 246 -4.53 -23.70 -14.79
CA ALA A 246 -5.71 -24.58 -14.85
C ALA A 246 -6.88 -24.03 -14.05
N GLU A 247 -6.61 -23.44 -12.89
CA GLU A 247 -7.62 -22.83 -12.04
C GLU A 247 -8.17 -21.52 -12.64
N SER A 248 -7.29 -20.66 -13.17
CA SER A 248 -7.68 -19.41 -13.84
C SER A 248 -8.58 -19.67 -15.04
N ARG A 249 -8.35 -20.73 -15.83
CA ARG A 249 -9.19 -21.12 -16.98
C ARG A 249 -10.59 -21.57 -16.55
N LYS A 250 -10.70 -22.32 -15.46
CA LYS A 250 -12.00 -22.75 -14.91
C LYS A 250 -12.88 -21.59 -14.48
N CYS A 251 -12.27 -20.53 -13.90
CA CYS A 251 -13.00 -19.32 -13.50
C CYS A 251 -13.55 -18.51 -14.69
N VAL A 252 -12.97 -18.61 -15.86
CA VAL A 252 -13.45 -17.92 -17.08
C VAL A 252 -14.60 -18.68 -17.71
N GLU A 253 -14.53 -20.03 -17.76
CA GLU A 253 -15.57 -20.90 -18.34
C GLU A 253 -16.87 -20.92 -17.51
N THR A 254 -16.80 -20.64 -16.21
CA THR A 254 -18.00 -20.60 -15.33
C THR A 254 -18.72 -19.24 -15.38
N LYS A 255 -18.20 -18.24 -16.10
CA LYS A 255 -18.82 -16.91 -16.28
C LYS A 255 -19.36 -16.66 -17.69
N SER A 256 -19.27 -17.66 -18.56
CA SER A 256 -19.89 -17.68 -19.90
C SER A 256 -21.13 -18.54 -19.88
#